data_3cef050a71fea1e89c4c0bfa4ea776d9
#
_entry.id   3cef050a71fea1e89c4c0bfa4ea776d9
#
_cell.length_a   1.000
_cell.length_b   1.000
_cell.length_c   1.000
_cell.angle_alpha   90.00
_cell.angle_beta   90.00
_cell.angle_gamma   90.00
#
_symmetry.space_group_name_H-M   'P 1'
#
loop_
_entity.id
_entity.type
_entity.pdbx_description
1 polymer ?
#
loop_
_entity_poly.entity_id
_entity_poly.type
_entity_poly.pdbx_seq_one_letter_code
_entity_poly.pdbx_strand_id
1 'polypeptide(L)'
;MKNIIIIFAFVFTANLSFGQSIFDKLEDLNDVSSVVVNKDAFEMLSKFNVGSGDNEAVEVFNMIKELNELKIFTTENASVASQMENMVKSAVSKSNLTELMRIKDKDSRVKIYVKTTKNKDFVSEVLMFVKDKGSKKGGPESVIVSLTGTIDINKMSKLAETFSKDNKVKVSSK
;
A
#
# COMPACT_ATOMS: atom_id res chain seq x y z
N MET A 1 37.31 -10.79 -33.28
CA MET A 1 37.25 -10.57 -31.81
C MET A 1 36.55 -9.25 -31.41
N LYS A 2 36.67 -8.17 -32.22
CA LYS A 2 35.98 -6.89 -31.91
C LYS A 2 34.44 -6.96 -31.86
N ASN A 3 33.81 -7.80 -32.69
CA ASN A 3 32.37 -7.88 -32.80
C ASN A 3 31.71 -8.66 -31.63
N ILE A 4 32.46 -9.54 -30.97
CA ILE A 4 31.97 -10.30 -29.81
C ILE A 4 31.88 -9.41 -28.57
N ILE A 5 32.80 -8.44 -28.43
CA ILE A 5 32.80 -7.48 -27.30
C ILE A 5 31.59 -6.53 -27.38
N ILE A 6 31.16 -6.13 -28.57
CA ILE A 6 29.99 -5.28 -28.76
C ILE A 6 28.68 -6.02 -28.37
N ILE A 7 28.56 -7.30 -28.70
CA ILE A 7 27.41 -8.11 -28.34
C ILE A 7 27.33 -8.31 -26.82
N PHE A 8 28.46 -8.49 -26.14
CA PHE A 8 28.52 -8.65 -24.68
C PHE A 8 28.17 -7.36 -23.93
N ALA A 9 28.54 -6.20 -24.48
CA ALA A 9 28.17 -4.89 -23.91
C ALA A 9 26.66 -4.61 -24.05
N PHE A 10 26.02 -5.07 -25.13
CA PHE A 10 24.57 -4.88 -25.36
C PHE A 10 23.68 -5.74 -24.46
N VAL A 11 24.15 -6.92 -24.05
CA VAL A 11 23.42 -7.82 -23.11
C VAL A 11 23.46 -7.28 -21.67
N PHE A 12 24.48 -6.51 -21.30
CA PHE A 12 24.64 -6.00 -19.93
C PHE A 12 23.78 -4.76 -19.63
N THR A 13 23.30 -4.04 -20.66
CA THR A 13 22.49 -2.83 -20.49
C THR A 13 20.99 -3.09 -20.33
N ALA A 14 20.53 -4.33 -20.51
CA ALA A 14 19.10 -4.67 -20.47
C ALA A 14 18.51 -4.89 -19.06
N ASN A 15 19.32 -4.79 -17.99
CA ASN A 15 18.88 -5.15 -16.63
C ASN A 15 18.68 -3.97 -15.68
N LEU A 16 18.60 -2.73 -16.15
CA LEU A 16 18.50 -1.55 -15.28
C LEU A 16 17.08 -0.97 -15.11
N SER A 17 16.03 -1.73 -15.42
CA SER A 17 14.65 -1.20 -15.40
C SER A 17 13.70 -1.86 -14.40
N PHE A 18 14.16 -2.34 -13.26
CA PHE A 18 13.29 -2.99 -12.26
C PHE A 18 13.10 -2.19 -10.97
N GLY A 19 13.23 -0.86 -10.99
CA GLY A 19 13.11 -0.03 -9.78
C GLY A 19 11.87 0.86 -9.69
N GLN A 20 11.09 1.02 -10.77
CA GLN A 20 9.94 1.93 -10.72
C GLN A 20 8.66 1.17 -10.34
N SER A 21 8.03 1.62 -9.25
CA SER A 21 6.69 1.16 -8.89
C SER A 21 5.70 1.52 -10.00
N ILE A 22 4.73 0.62 -10.26
CA ILE A 22 3.65 0.89 -11.23
C ILE A 22 2.90 2.18 -10.87
N PHE A 23 2.93 2.55 -9.60
CA PHE A 23 2.23 3.70 -9.05
C PHE A 23 3.04 5.01 -9.07
N ASP A 24 4.33 4.99 -9.40
CA ASP A 24 5.15 6.22 -9.42
C ASP A 24 4.59 7.28 -10.38
N LYS A 25 3.94 6.84 -11.47
CA LYS A 25 3.27 7.74 -12.40
C LYS A 25 2.08 8.50 -11.81
N LEU A 26 1.52 8.04 -10.68
CA LEU A 26 0.43 8.73 -10.01
C LEU A 26 0.91 9.96 -9.24
N GLU A 27 2.19 9.99 -8.85
CA GLU A 27 2.79 11.12 -8.13
C GLU A 27 2.84 12.39 -9.00
N ASP A 28 2.92 12.20 -10.33
CA ASP A 28 3.01 13.31 -11.29
C ASP A 28 1.65 13.86 -11.74
N LEU A 29 0.53 13.25 -11.31
CA LEU A 29 -0.81 13.67 -11.72
C LEU A 29 -1.35 14.79 -10.83
N ASN A 30 -1.80 15.91 -11.42
CA ASN A 30 -2.32 17.06 -10.69
C ASN A 30 -3.55 16.77 -9.83
N ASP A 31 -4.39 15.80 -10.23
CA ASP A 31 -5.62 15.41 -9.52
C ASP A 31 -5.41 14.26 -8.53
N VAL A 32 -4.17 13.97 -8.16
CA VAL A 32 -3.80 12.92 -7.21
C VAL A 32 -3.07 13.55 -6.03
N SER A 33 -3.58 13.31 -4.83
CA SER A 33 -2.81 13.56 -3.60
C SER A 33 -2.04 12.29 -3.26
N SER A 34 -0.75 12.42 -2.96
CA SER A 34 0.13 11.31 -2.64
C SER A 34 0.82 11.49 -1.28
N VAL A 35 0.98 10.37 -0.57
CA VAL A 35 1.86 10.26 0.60
C VAL A 35 2.81 9.09 0.34
N VAL A 36 4.11 9.36 0.41
CA VAL A 36 5.16 8.34 0.25
C VAL A 36 6.04 8.36 1.48
N VAL A 37 6.15 7.21 2.14
CA VAL A 37 7.02 6.99 3.30
C VAL A 37 7.97 5.86 2.95
N ASN A 38 9.26 6.13 2.93
CA ASN A 38 10.30 5.16 2.61
C ASN A 38 10.89 4.50 3.86
N LYS A 39 11.76 3.52 3.66
CA LYS A 39 12.41 2.76 4.71
C LYS A 39 13.16 3.66 5.70
N ASP A 40 13.91 4.65 5.21
CA ASP A 40 14.70 5.55 6.05
C ASP A 40 13.82 6.36 7.00
N ALA A 41 12.63 6.79 6.52
CA ALA A 41 11.64 7.47 7.35
C ALA A 41 11.07 6.55 8.43
N PHE A 42 10.79 5.28 8.12
CA PHE A 42 10.36 4.30 9.12
C PHE A 42 11.46 4.02 10.14
N GLU A 43 12.72 3.91 9.72
CA GLU A 43 13.87 3.76 10.62
C GLU A 43 14.06 4.98 11.54
N MET A 44 13.87 6.19 11.01
CA MET A 44 13.86 7.40 11.83
C MET A 44 12.73 7.38 12.86
N LEU A 45 11.51 7.09 12.43
CA LEU A 45 10.35 7.02 13.32
C LEU A 45 10.55 5.99 14.43
N SER A 46 11.17 4.85 14.13
CA SER A 46 11.44 3.80 15.12
C SER A 46 12.45 4.21 16.21
N LYS A 47 13.23 5.28 15.99
CA LYS A 47 14.17 5.83 16.99
C LYS A 47 13.50 6.80 17.96
N PHE A 48 12.32 7.32 17.64
CA PHE A 48 11.56 8.11 18.60
C PHE A 48 11.03 7.17 19.68
N ASN A 49 11.54 7.34 20.91
CA ASN A 49 11.08 6.60 22.07
C ASN A 49 9.61 6.96 22.33
N VAL A 50 8.70 6.09 21.96
CA VAL A 50 7.32 6.18 22.42
C VAL A 50 7.36 5.79 23.90
N GLY A 51 7.05 6.76 24.75
CA GLY A 51 7.12 6.60 26.21
C GLY A 51 6.46 5.29 26.66
N SER A 52 7.05 4.66 27.65
CA SER A 52 6.83 3.32 28.18
C SER A 52 5.43 3.06 28.79
N GLY A 53 4.37 3.62 28.23
CA GLY A 53 3.02 3.54 28.80
C GLY A 53 1.94 2.91 27.93
N ASP A 54 2.15 2.81 26.61
CA ASP A 54 1.11 2.31 25.70
C ASP A 54 1.64 1.11 24.89
N ASN A 55 1.19 -0.09 25.28
CA ASN A 55 1.58 -1.34 24.62
C ASN A 55 1.19 -1.35 23.13
N GLU A 56 0.09 -0.69 22.75
CA GLU A 56 -0.39 -0.63 21.37
C GLU A 56 0.53 0.23 20.49
N ALA A 57 0.97 1.39 21.00
CA ALA A 57 1.92 2.23 20.30
C ALA A 57 3.24 1.49 20.06
N VAL A 58 3.73 0.75 21.03
CA VAL A 58 4.94 -0.09 20.90
C VAL A 58 4.75 -1.19 19.83
N GLU A 59 3.59 -1.84 19.76
CA GLU A 59 3.31 -2.84 18.73
C GLU A 59 3.28 -2.22 17.34
N VAL A 60 2.64 -1.04 17.15
CA VAL A 60 2.64 -0.28 15.90
C VAL A 60 4.07 0.07 15.47
N PHE A 61 4.88 0.59 16.39
CA PHE A 61 6.28 0.93 16.10
C PHE A 61 7.11 -0.29 15.69
N ASN A 62 6.93 -1.42 16.37
CA ASN A 62 7.61 -2.67 16.01
C ASN A 62 7.20 -3.20 14.64
N MET A 63 5.98 -2.90 14.18
CA MET A 63 5.51 -3.27 12.86
C MET A 63 6.06 -2.33 11.78
N ILE A 64 6.08 -1.02 12.07
CA ILE A 64 6.53 0.01 11.12
C ILE A 64 8.01 -0.17 10.73
N LYS A 65 8.89 -0.55 11.65
CA LYS A 65 10.32 -0.72 11.36
C LYS A 65 10.65 -1.86 10.38
N GLU A 66 9.72 -2.81 10.18
CA GLU A 66 9.88 -3.90 9.23
C GLU A 66 9.34 -3.54 7.83
N LEU A 67 8.80 -2.32 7.68
CA LEU A 67 8.30 -1.82 6.40
C LEU A 67 9.43 -1.22 5.56
N ASN A 68 9.32 -1.41 4.26
CA ASN A 68 10.21 -0.81 3.28
C ASN A 68 9.61 0.47 2.69
N GLU A 69 8.33 0.47 2.39
CA GLU A 69 7.66 1.59 1.75
C GLU A 69 6.15 1.56 2.02
N LEU A 70 5.57 2.74 2.23
CA LEU A 70 4.13 2.99 2.21
C LEU A 70 3.86 4.06 1.17
N LYS A 71 2.92 3.78 0.25
CA LYS A 71 2.38 4.74 -0.70
C LYS A 71 0.88 4.82 -0.55
N ILE A 72 0.35 6.03 -0.47
CA ILE A 72 -1.09 6.30 -0.47
C ILE A 72 -1.37 7.30 -1.58
N PHE A 73 -2.32 6.97 -2.45
CA PHE A 73 -2.79 7.85 -3.52
C PHE A 73 -4.29 8.02 -3.39
N THR A 74 -4.74 9.27 -3.48
CA THR A 74 -6.16 9.60 -3.41
C THR A 74 -6.54 10.53 -4.54
N THR A 75 -7.74 10.38 -5.09
CA THR A 75 -8.28 11.28 -6.10
C THR A 75 -9.79 11.47 -5.92
N GLU A 76 -10.26 12.66 -6.23
CA GLU A 76 -11.70 12.99 -6.35
C GLU A 76 -12.16 12.99 -7.82
N ASN A 77 -11.22 12.82 -8.77
CA ASN A 77 -11.51 12.84 -10.20
C ASN A 77 -11.87 11.43 -10.70
N ALA A 78 -13.08 11.24 -11.21
CA ALA A 78 -13.61 9.97 -11.70
C ALA A 78 -12.78 9.37 -12.86
N SER A 79 -12.23 10.23 -13.75
CA SER A 79 -11.37 9.77 -14.85
C SER A 79 -10.06 9.20 -14.31
N VAL A 80 -9.41 9.90 -13.36
CA VAL A 80 -8.20 9.44 -12.68
C VAL A 80 -8.47 8.20 -11.85
N ALA A 81 -9.60 8.12 -11.14
CA ALA A 81 -10.03 6.93 -10.41
C ALA A 81 -10.11 5.69 -11.31
N SER A 82 -10.58 5.87 -12.56
CA SER A 82 -10.61 4.78 -13.54
C SER A 82 -9.21 4.37 -14.02
N GLN A 83 -8.29 5.30 -14.16
CA GLN A 83 -6.88 5.02 -14.46
C GLN A 83 -6.23 4.27 -13.28
N MET A 84 -6.45 4.72 -12.05
CA MET A 84 -5.96 4.05 -10.84
C MET A 84 -6.45 2.59 -10.76
N GLU A 85 -7.73 2.32 -11.08
CA GLU A 85 -8.27 0.95 -11.13
C GLU A 85 -7.51 0.07 -12.15
N ASN A 86 -7.18 0.61 -13.32
CA ASN A 86 -6.42 -0.12 -14.33
C ASN A 86 -4.96 -0.37 -13.91
N MET A 87 -4.35 0.60 -13.21
CA MET A 87 -3.01 0.44 -12.65
C MET A 87 -2.99 -0.64 -11.56
N VAL A 88 -4.00 -0.68 -10.69
CA VAL A 88 -4.16 -1.76 -9.70
C VAL A 88 -4.27 -3.14 -10.38
N LYS A 89 -5.09 -3.28 -11.42
CA LYS A 89 -5.21 -4.55 -12.18
C LYS A 89 -3.85 -4.95 -12.77
N SER A 90 -3.11 -3.99 -13.31
CA SER A 90 -1.76 -4.23 -13.85
C SER A 90 -0.77 -4.63 -12.76
N ALA A 91 -0.79 -3.96 -11.59
CA ALA A 91 0.06 -4.28 -10.46
C ALA A 91 -0.20 -5.70 -9.94
N VAL A 92 -1.48 -6.06 -9.74
CA VAL A 92 -1.90 -7.38 -9.29
C VAL A 92 -1.35 -8.47 -10.22
N SER A 93 -1.47 -8.28 -11.55
CA SER A 93 -0.98 -9.26 -12.53
C SER A 93 0.54 -9.34 -12.57
N LYS A 94 1.24 -8.18 -12.60
CA LYS A 94 2.71 -8.15 -12.74
C LYS A 94 3.44 -8.61 -11.49
N SER A 95 2.91 -8.27 -10.30
CA SER A 95 3.51 -8.64 -9.01
C SER A 95 3.01 -9.99 -8.48
N ASN A 96 2.13 -10.69 -9.21
CA ASN A 96 1.51 -11.95 -8.79
C ASN A 96 0.84 -11.83 -7.41
N LEU A 97 0.05 -10.77 -7.22
CA LEU A 97 -0.69 -10.57 -5.99
C LEU A 97 -1.94 -11.45 -5.97
N THR A 98 -2.26 -12.00 -4.81
CA THR A 98 -3.48 -12.79 -4.57
C THR A 98 -4.54 -11.92 -3.89
N GLU A 99 -5.78 -11.97 -4.37
CA GLU A 99 -6.89 -11.29 -3.70
C GLU A 99 -7.18 -11.98 -2.36
N LEU A 100 -7.02 -11.22 -1.28
CA LEU A 100 -7.28 -11.67 0.09
C LEU A 100 -8.72 -11.39 0.49
N MET A 101 -9.24 -10.21 0.13
CA MET A 101 -10.56 -9.76 0.55
C MET A 101 -11.19 -8.86 -0.51
N ARG A 102 -12.50 -8.97 -0.61
CA ARG A 102 -13.33 -8.06 -1.41
C ARG A 102 -14.59 -7.70 -0.64
N ILE A 103 -14.81 -6.39 -0.46
CA ILE A 103 -16.04 -5.86 0.11
C ILE A 103 -16.74 -5.08 -0.99
N LYS A 104 -18.05 -5.28 -1.13
CA LYS A 104 -18.90 -4.53 -2.06
C LYS A 104 -20.13 -4.04 -1.30
N ASP A 105 -20.27 -2.75 -1.22
CA ASP A 105 -21.49 -2.09 -0.78
C ASP A 105 -22.14 -1.37 -1.99
N LYS A 106 -23.27 -0.70 -1.79
CA LYS A 106 -24.04 -0.05 -2.87
C LYS A 106 -23.18 0.90 -3.70
N ASP A 107 -22.40 1.74 -3.04
CA ASP A 107 -21.62 2.83 -3.65
C ASP A 107 -20.11 2.64 -3.52
N SER A 108 -19.65 1.69 -2.71
CA SER A 108 -18.23 1.48 -2.39
C SER A 108 -17.75 0.05 -2.70
N ARG A 109 -16.51 -0.05 -3.12
CA ARG A 109 -15.79 -1.33 -3.28
C ARG A 109 -14.42 -1.23 -2.66
N VAL A 110 -14.10 -2.20 -1.81
CA VAL A 110 -12.76 -2.37 -1.27
C VAL A 110 -12.21 -3.71 -1.75
N LYS A 111 -10.98 -3.72 -2.22
CA LYS A 111 -10.24 -4.92 -2.57
C LYS A 111 -8.89 -4.88 -1.90
N ILE A 112 -8.50 -6.00 -1.31
CA ILE A 112 -7.20 -6.16 -0.67
C ILE A 112 -6.50 -7.33 -1.36
N TYR A 113 -5.29 -7.08 -1.80
CA TYR A 113 -4.40 -8.05 -2.42
C TYR A 113 -3.13 -8.17 -1.60
N VAL A 114 -2.53 -9.36 -1.60
CA VAL A 114 -1.29 -9.60 -0.87
C VAL A 114 -0.32 -10.41 -1.72
N LYS A 115 0.98 -10.22 -1.45
CA LYS A 115 2.04 -11.10 -1.92
C LYS A 115 2.50 -11.97 -0.77
N THR A 116 2.14 -13.25 -0.84
CA THR A 116 2.51 -14.22 0.19
C THR A 116 4.00 -14.52 0.16
N THR A 117 4.56 -14.85 1.32
CA THR A 117 5.92 -15.36 1.47
C THR A 117 5.91 -16.89 1.67
N LYS A 118 7.08 -17.49 1.87
CA LYS A 118 7.18 -18.91 2.23
C LYS A 118 6.53 -19.21 3.59
N ASN A 119 6.62 -18.25 4.52
CA ASN A 119 5.91 -18.32 5.80
C ASN A 119 4.55 -17.63 5.64
N LYS A 120 3.47 -18.38 5.89
CA LYS A 120 2.08 -17.91 5.72
C LYS A 120 1.64 -16.83 6.72
N ASP A 121 2.40 -16.65 7.81
CA ASP A 121 2.13 -15.59 8.79
C ASP A 121 2.58 -14.21 8.29
N PHE A 122 3.39 -14.18 7.22
CA PHE A 122 3.94 -12.95 6.67
C PHE A 122 3.59 -12.77 5.20
N VAL A 123 3.37 -11.51 4.83
CA VAL A 123 3.27 -11.08 3.44
C VAL A 123 4.35 -10.04 3.16
N SER A 124 4.82 -9.98 1.92
CA SER A 124 5.84 -9.01 1.48
C SER A 124 5.25 -7.75 0.85
N GLU A 125 3.98 -7.79 0.50
CA GLU A 125 3.25 -6.66 -0.10
C GLU A 125 1.77 -6.75 0.25
N VAL A 126 1.16 -5.62 0.59
CA VAL A 126 -0.28 -5.43 0.73
C VAL A 126 -0.69 -4.29 -0.20
N LEU A 127 -1.64 -4.54 -1.06
CA LEU A 127 -2.24 -3.55 -1.95
C LEU A 127 -3.73 -3.45 -1.65
N MET A 128 -4.17 -2.31 -1.13
CA MET A 128 -5.58 -2.01 -0.92
C MET A 128 -6.05 -1.01 -1.97
N PHE A 129 -7.19 -1.28 -2.56
CA PHE A 129 -7.87 -0.39 -3.50
C PHE A 129 -9.29 -0.14 -3.03
N VAL A 130 -9.63 1.13 -2.84
CA VAL A 130 -10.98 1.59 -2.52
C VAL A 130 -11.49 2.39 -3.71
N LYS A 131 -12.71 2.11 -4.14
CA LYS A 131 -13.44 2.91 -5.11
C LYS A 131 -14.80 3.25 -4.54
N ASP A 132 -15.08 4.54 -4.44
CA ASP A 132 -16.37 5.07 -4.04
C ASP A 132 -17.06 5.69 -5.26
N LYS A 133 -18.32 5.36 -5.50
CA LYS A 133 -19.09 5.94 -6.60
C LYS A 133 -19.85 7.14 -6.10
N GLY A 134 -19.19 8.31 -6.14
CA GLY A 134 -19.82 9.57 -5.87
C GLY A 134 -20.31 9.71 -4.44
N SER A 135 -19.38 9.83 -3.53
CA SER A 135 -19.70 10.19 -2.16
C SER A 135 -20.42 11.52 -2.15
N LYS A 136 -21.74 11.50 -1.91
CA LYS A 136 -22.54 12.71 -1.64
C LYS A 136 -22.05 13.52 -0.43
N LYS A 137 -20.94 13.06 0.20
CA LYS A 137 -20.35 13.62 1.42
C LYS A 137 -18.93 14.19 1.22
N GLY A 138 -18.42 14.32 -0.04
CA GLY A 138 -17.12 14.96 -0.28
C GLY A 138 -15.90 14.10 0.13
N GLY A 139 -15.99 12.80 -0.05
CA GLY A 139 -14.84 11.90 0.13
C GLY A 139 -14.13 11.58 -1.19
N PRO A 140 -12.94 10.98 -1.15
CA PRO A 140 -12.20 10.63 -2.35
C PRO A 140 -12.94 9.57 -3.19
N GLU A 141 -12.97 9.75 -4.51
CA GLU A 141 -13.55 8.82 -5.49
C GLU A 141 -12.77 7.50 -5.52
N SER A 142 -11.45 7.56 -5.28
CA SER A 142 -10.60 6.38 -5.23
C SER A 142 -9.40 6.56 -4.32
N VAL A 143 -9.00 5.46 -3.65
CA VAL A 143 -7.81 5.38 -2.80
C VAL A 143 -7.03 4.13 -3.15
N ILE A 144 -5.71 4.26 -3.32
CA ILE A 144 -4.76 3.15 -3.35
C ILE A 144 -3.88 3.26 -2.11
N VAL A 145 -3.70 2.15 -1.39
CA VAL A 145 -2.67 2.00 -0.35
C VAL A 145 -1.78 0.84 -0.75
N SER A 146 -0.51 1.11 -0.94
CA SER A 146 0.52 0.10 -1.22
C SER A 146 1.50 0.08 -0.06
N LEU A 147 1.72 -1.10 0.52
CA LEU A 147 2.60 -1.33 1.64
C LEU A 147 3.55 -2.47 1.29
N THR A 148 4.84 -2.26 1.41
CA THR A 148 5.86 -3.29 1.18
C THR A 148 6.76 -3.46 2.40
N GLY A 149 7.28 -4.68 2.60
CA GLY A 149 8.14 -5.01 3.73
C GLY A 149 7.85 -6.40 4.29
N THR A 150 8.25 -6.65 5.52
CA THR A 150 7.88 -7.87 6.26
C THR A 150 6.65 -7.57 7.11
N ILE A 151 5.48 -7.96 6.63
CA ILE A 151 4.20 -7.61 7.21
C ILE A 151 3.59 -8.84 7.89
N ASP A 152 3.46 -8.79 9.22
CA ASP A 152 2.82 -9.83 10.03
C ASP A 152 1.29 -9.66 9.99
N ILE A 153 0.61 -10.62 9.36
CA ILE A 153 -0.86 -10.58 9.18
C ILE A 153 -1.59 -10.63 10.52
N ASN A 154 -1.07 -11.37 11.48
CA ASN A 154 -1.71 -11.52 12.79
C ASN A 154 -1.69 -10.21 13.58
N LYS A 155 -0.59 -9.45 13.49
CA LYS A 155 -0.49 -8.12 14.11
C LYS A 155 -1.42 -7.12 13.44
N MET A 156 -1.51 -7.13 12.12
CA MET A 156 -2.44 -6.26 11.37
C MET A 156 -3.91 -6.52 11.75
N SER A 157 -4.30 -7.78 11.94
CA SER A 157 -5.66 -8.14 12.35
C SER A 157 -5.99 -7.58 13.73
N LYS A 158 -5.08 -7.68 14.70
CA LYS A 158 -5.24 -7.11 16.04
C LYS A 158 -5.43 -5.59 16.01
N LEU A 159 -4.61 -4.88 15.23
CA LEU A 159 -4.74 -3.43 15.08
C LEU A 159 -6.11 -3.05 14.50
N ALA A 160 -6.56 -3.76 13.45
CA ALA A 160 -7.87 -3.51 12.86
C ALA A 160 -9.02 -3.71 13.85
N GLU A 161 -8.92 -4.69 14.74
CA GLU A 161 -9.90 -4.93 15.80
C GLU A 161 -9.93 -3.79 16.84
N THR A 162 -8.75 -3.29 17.23
CA THR A 162 -8.62 -2.19 18.19
C THR A 162 -9.26 -0.91 17.65
N PHE A 163 -8.90 -0.51 16.42
CA PHE A 163 -9.49 0.67 15.77
C PHE A 163 -11.01 0.54 15.53
N SER A 164 -11.51 -0.68 15.34
CA SER A 164 -12.94 -0.93 15.18
C SER A 164 -13.70 -0.80 16.51
N LYS A 165 -13.09 -1.14 17.65
CA LYS A 165 -13.69 -1.01 18.98
C LYS A 165 -13.79 0.44 19.42
N ASP A 166 -12.77 1.25 19.19
CA ASP A 166 -12.77 2.67 19.57
C ASP A 166 -13.82 3.49 18.81
N ASN A 167 -14.12 3.15 17.56
CA ASN A 167 -15.17 3.81 16.80
C ASN A 167 -16.60 3.44 17.24
N LYS A 168 -16.81 2.31 17.93
CA LYS A 168 -18.13 1.94 18.46
C LYS A 168 -18.51 2.66 19.74
N VAL A 169 -17.57 3.19 20.49
CA VAL A 169 -17.83 3.89 21.76
C VAL A 169 -18.41 5.30 21.56
N LYS A 170 -18.27 5.91 20.38
CA LYS A 170 -18.76 7.28 20.10
C LYS A 170 -20.19 7.37 19.52
N VAL A 171 -20.88 6.27 19.29
CA VAL A 171 -22.26 6.27 18.72
C VAL A 171 -23.35 6.04 19.77
N SER A 172 -23.02 5.85 21.03
CA SER A 172 -24.00 5.61 22.10
C SER A 172 -23.98 6.69 23.18
N SER A 173 -24.26 7.96 22.80
CA SER A 173 -24.76 8.97 23.73
C SER A 173 -25.30 10.18 22.98
N LYS A 174 -26.53 10.07 22.43
CA LYS A 174 -27.63 11.03 22.56
C LYS A 174 -28.88 10.50 21.88
#